data_cece9dc56cf6236f6caef9c3dcb31627
#
_entry.id   cece9dc56cf6236f6caef9c3dcb31627
#
_cell.length_a   1.000
_cell.length_b   1.000
_cell.length_c   1.000
_cell.angle_alpha   90.00
_cell.angle_beta   90.00
_cell.angle_gamma   90.00
#
_symmetry.space_group_name_H-M   'P 1'
#
loop_
_entity.id
_entity.type
_entity.pdbx_description
1 polymer ?
#
loop_
_entity_poly.entity_id
_entity_poly.type
_entity_poly.pdbx_seq_one_letter_code
_entity_poly.pdbx_strand_id
1 'polypeptide(L)'
;MPRRLPSPSDPVDHERSAEAFGRRHGNHDLTIRIVLRTLSSIHALMAALFAAAALLLIVIATRAGWVAFQSGLDRAAAMGIIEAVGLLAAAVVALQIAQTITEEEVIRDAHISAPTRVRRFLSRFLVVVVVALAIEGLVATFKALHEDLGHLPQAASIVLAVGALLAGWGIFIRMNRYAEELEPEAMEAAKREDRKLT
;
A
#
# COMPACT_ATOMS: atom_id res chain seq x y z
N MET A 1 -63.07 -11.13 39.68
CA MET A 1 -61.92 -10.20 39.69
C MET A 1 -61.60 -9.75 38.25
N PRO A 2 -61.86 -8.52 37.87
CA PRO A 2 -61.51 -8.04 36.52
C PRO A 2 -60.02 -7.73 36.43
N ARG A 3 -59.30 -8.28 35.44
CA ARG A 3 -57.93 -7.94 35.08
C ARG A 3 -57.90 -6.48 34.62
N ARG A 4 -57.15 -5.62 35.32
CA ARG A 4 -56.83 -4.27 34.85
C ARG A 4 -55.93 -4.40 33.60
N LEU A 5 -56.43 -3.84 32.53
CA LEU A 5 -55.58 -3.60 31.31
C LEU A 5 -54.52 -2.57 31.67
N PRO A 6 -53.28 -2.73 31.14
CA PRO A 6 -52.23 -1.73 31.34
C PRO A 6 -52.69 -0.41 30.71
N SER A 7 -52.48 0.71 31.43
CA SER A 7 -52.69 2.06 30.99
C SER A 7 -51.90 2.35 29.69
N PRO A 8 -52.44 3.11 28.71
CA PRO A 8 -51.66 3.55 27.57
C PRO A 8 -50.49 4.39 28.10
N SER A 9 -49.28 4.02 27.69
CA SER A 9 -48.03 4.68 28.03
C SER A 9 -48.13 6.19 27.75
N ASP A 10 -47.72 6.98 28.73
CA ASP A 10 -47.77 8.45 28.72
C ASP A 10 -47.01 8.99 27.47
N PRO A 11 -47.55 9.94 26.68
CA PRO A 11 -46.87 10.53 25.54
C PRO A 11 -45.48 11.10 25.88
N VAL A 12 -45.30 11.55 27.12
CA VAL A 12 -44.03 12.10 27.64
C VAL A 12 -42.90 11.07 27.69
N ASP A 13 -43.23 9.79 27.93
CA ASP A 13 -42.21 8.72 27.96
C ASP A 13 -41.74 8.30 26.56
N HIS A 14 -42.61 8.41 25.56
CA HIS A 14 -42.27 8.17 24.18
C HIS A 14 -41.34 9.29 23.60
N GLU A 15 -41.62 10.57 23.95
CA GLU A 15 -40.76 11.69 23.55
C GLU A 15 -39.37 11.62 24.20
N ARG A 16 -39.30 11.32 25.49
CA ARG A 16 -38.03 11.16 26.22
C ARG A 16 -37.20 10.00 25.69
N SER A 17 -37.84 8.89 25.32
CA SER A 17 -37.17 7.72 24.73
C SER A 17 -36.65 8.02 23.34
N ALA A 18 -37.40 8.76 22.51
CA ALA A 18 -37.00 9.19 21.18
C ALA A 18 -35.81 10.19 21.21
N GLU A 19 -35.83 11.15 22.13
CA GLU A 19 -34.73 12.09 22.34
C GLU A 19 -33.44 11.41 22.86
N ALA A 20 -33.58 10.44 23.78
CA ALA A 20 -32.44 9.66 24.29
C ALA A 20 -31.81 8.77 23.21
N PHE A 21 -32.66 8.19 22.37
CA PHE A 21 -32.25 7.39 21.22
C PHE A 21 -31.54 8.25 20.16
N GLY A 22 -32.08 9.43 19.83
CA GLY A 22 -31.48 10.37 18.90
C GLY A 22 -30.12 10.91 19.38
N ARG A 23 -29.98 11.22 20.67
CA ARG A 23 -28.71 11.67 21.27
C ARG A 23 -27.62 10.59 21.27
N ARG A 24 -27.97 9.33 21.51
CA ARG A 24 -27.02 8.22 21.44
C ARG A 24 -26.51 7.96 20.02
N HIS A 25 -27.37 8.03 19.01
CA HIS A 25 -26.97 7.90 17.60
C HIS A 25 -26.09 9.09 17.16
N GLY A 26 -26.44 10.31 17.50
CA GLY A 26 -25.65 11.50 17.14
C GLY A 26 -24.23 11.49 17.75
N ASN A 27 -24.05 11.02 18.98
CA ASN A 27 -22.72 10.91 19.60
C ASN A 27 -21.87 9.79 18.99
N HIS A 28 -22.48 8.66 18.59
CA HIS A 28 -21.78 7.56 17.93
C HIS A 28 -21.28 7.97 16.55
N ASP A 29 -22.12 8.67 15.77
CA ASP A 29 -21.75 9.16 14.44
C ASP A 29 -20.63 10.22 14.50
N LEU A 30 -20.66 11.09 15.52
CA LEU A 30 -19.62 12.10 15.71
C LEU A 30 -18.26 11.46 16.05
N THR A 31 -18.25 10.48 16.94
CA THR A 31 -17.06 9.74 17.34
C THR A 31 -16.45 8.99 16.15
N ILE A 32 -17.28 8.32 15.35
CA ILE A 32 -16.84 7.61 14.15
C ILE A 32 -16.22 8.58 13.13
N ARG A 33 -16.84 9.73 12.90
CA ARG A 33 -16.30 10.76 11.98
C ARG A 33 -14.97 11.34 12.47
N ILE A 34 -14.80 11.55 13.75
CA ILE A 34 -13.54 12.02 14.34
C ILE A 34 -12.45 10.96 14.15
N VAL A 35 -12.74 9.71 14.49
CA VAL A 35 -11.79 8.60 14.33
C VAL A 35 -11.38 8.44 12.86
N LEU A 36 -12.33 8.46 11.94
CA LEU A 36 -12.03 8.34 10.50
C LEU A 36 -11.18 9.51 10.00
N ARG A 37 -11.47 10.75 10.41
CA ARG A 37 -10.65 11.92 10.05
C ARG A 37 -9.25 11.85 10.61
N THR A 38 -9.10 11.43 11.87
CA THR A 38 -7.78 11.28 12.51
C THR A 38 -6.97 10.21 11.78
N LEU A 39 -7.57 9.08 11.46
CA LEU A 39 -6.91 7.99 10.75
C LEU A 39 -6.46 8.45 9.34
N SER A 40 -7.35 9.11 8.60
CA SER A 40 -7.02 9.68 7.27
C SER A 40 -5.90 10.72 7.35
N SER A 41 -5.87 11.55 8.40
CA SER A 41 -4.79 12.54 8.60
C SER A 41 -3.44 11.87 8.89
N ILE A 42 -3.43 10.77 9.64
CA ILE A 42 -2.22 9.98 9.90
C ILE A 42 -1.70 9.37 8.58
N HIS A 43 -2.57 8.77 7.77
CA HIS A 43 -2.18 8.21 6.48
C HIS A 43 -1.68 9.29 5.51
N ALA A 44 -2.31 10.45 5.47
CA ALA A 44 -1.85 11.60 4.69
C ALA A 44 -0.45 12.06 5.12
N LEU A 45 -0.18 12.11 6.43
CA LEU A 45 1.14 12.44 6.96
C LEU A 45 2.18 11.38 6.57
N MET A 46 1.84 10.09 6.68
CA MET A 46 2.74 9.01 6.25
C MET A 46 3.05 9.09 4.76
N ALA A 47 2.05 9.33 3.92
CA ALA A 47 2.24 9.52 2.48
C ALA A 47 3.17 10.71 2.19
N ALA A 48 2.98 11.83 2.87
CA ALA A 48 3.85 13.00 2.74
C ALA A 48 5.30 12.71 3.16
N LEU A 49 5.50 11.95 4.24
CA LEU A 49 6.84 11.56 4.69
C LEU A 49 7.55 10.64 3.70
N PHE A 50 6.84 9.65 3.12
CA PHE A 50 7.40 8.79 2.08
C PHE A 50 7.71 9.57 0.80
N ALA A 51 6.86 10.50 0.39
CA ALA A 51 7.12 11.39 -0.74
C ALA A 51 8.35 12.28 -0.51
N ALA A 52 8.48 12.85 0.69
CA ALA A 52 9.65 13.64 1.06
C ALA A 52 10.94 12.78 1.07
N ALA A 53 10.88 11.57 1.61
CA ALA A 53 11.99 10.62 1.57
C ALA A 53 12.40 10.28 0.14
N ALA A 54 11.44 10.03 -0.75
CA ALA A 54 11.71 9.78 -2.16
C ALA A 54 12.43 10.96 -2.83
N LEU A 55 11.97 12.19 -2.58
CA LEU A 55 12.60 13.40 -3.11
C LEU A 55 14.04 13.58 -2.61
N LEU A 56 14.28 13.33 -1.31
CA LEU A 56 15.63 13.38 -0.75
C LEU A 56 16.54 12.32 -1.37
N LEU A 57 16.06 11.10 -1.54
CA LEU A 57 16.81 10.02 -2.19
C LEU A 57 17.15 10.37 -3.64
N ILE A 58 16.23 10.99 -4.39
CA ILE A 58 16.48 11.45 -5.76
C ILE A 58 17.59 12.49 -5.79
N VAL A 59 17.57 13.47 -4.87
CA VAL A 59 18.60 14.50 -4.78
C VAL A 59 19.96 13.88 -4.44
N ILE A 60 20.01 12.96 -3.46
CA ILE A 60 21.24 12.27 -3.07
C ILE A 60 21.77 11.43 -4.22
N ALA A 61 20.92 10.65 -4.89
CA ALA A 61 21.29 9.80 -6.03
C ALA A 61 21.83 10.64 -7.20
N THR A 62 21.16 11.74 -7.53
CA THR A 62 21.58 12.65 -8.60
C THR A 62 22.97 13.25 -8.27
N ARG A 63 23.19 13.67 -7.03
CA ARG A 63 24.48 14.19 -6.59
C ARG A 63 25.57 13.12 -6.63
N ALA A 64 25.29 11.92 -6.14
CA ALA A 64 26.23 10.79 -6.17
C ALA A 64 26.61 10.41 -7.60
N GLY A 65 25.63 10.29 -8.50
CA GLY A 65 25.87 10.01 -9.92
C GLY A 65 26.68 11.13 -10.60
N TRP A 66 26.40 12.39 -10.27
CA TRP A 66 27.15 13.54 -10.80
C TRP A 66 28.61 13.53 -10.36
N VAL A 67 28.88 13.29 -9.08
CA VAL A 67 30.25 13.19 -8.54
C VAL A 67 30.98 12.02 -9.18
N ALA A 68 30.33 10.86 -9.30
CA ALA A 68 30.89 9.70 -9.97
C ALA A 68 31.24 9.99 -11.45
N PHE A 69 30.39 10.69 -12.16
CA PHE A 69 30.65 11.10 -13.56
C PHE A 69 31.85 12.05 -13.68
N GLN A 70 32.01 12.99 -12.75
CA GLN A 70 33.13 13.94 -12.76
C GLN A 70 34.48 13.31 -12.37
N SER A 71 34.48 12.21 -11.61
CA SER A 71 35.72 11.54 -11.18
C SER A 71 36.48 10.82 -12.32
N GLY A 72 35.82 10.65 -13.47
CA GLY A 72 36.38 10.00 -14.64
C GLY A 72 35.52 8.82 -15.14
N LEU A 73 35.98 8.13 -16.17
CA LEU A 73 35.33 6.93 -16.72
C LEU A 73 36.09 5.67 -16.27
N ASP A 74 36.30 5.56 -14.99
CA ASP A 74 37.02 4.46 -14.37
C ASP A 74 36.08 3.52 -13.61
N ARG A 75 36.64 2.52 -12.94
CA ARG A 75 35.91 1.56 -12.13
C ARG A 75 35.23 2.21 -10.93
N ALA A 76 35.85 3.21 -10.31
CA ALA A 76 35.28 3.91 -9.16
C ALA A 76 34.03 4.69 -9.57
N ALA A 77 34.08 5.36 -10.74
CA ALA A 77 32.91 6.02 -11.32
C ALA A 77 31.77 5.05 -11.60
N ALA A 78 32.07 3.87 -12.18
CA ALA A 78 31.06 2.84 -12.43
C ALA A 78 30.37 2.38 -11.13
N MET A 79 31.13 2.17 -10.06
CA MET A 79 30.57 1.80 -8.76
C MET A 79 29.69 2.91 -8.18
N GLY A 80 30.11 4.17 -8.26
CA GLY A 80 29.32 5.31 -7.81
C GLY A 80 28.00 5.47 -8.59
N ILE A 81 28.01 5.19 -9.90
CA ILE A 81 26.79 5.20 -10.73
C ILE A 81 25.86 4.06 -10.32
N ILE A 82 26.38 2.85 -10.09
CA ILE A 82 25.59 1.70 -9.63
C ILE A 82 24.94 2.02 -8.27
N GLU A 83 25.67 2.64 -7.35
CA GLU A 83 25.13 3.07 -6.06
C GLU A 83 24.01 4.11 -6.24
N ALA A 84 24.20 5.10 -7.10
CA ALA A 84 23.16 6.09 -7.42
C ALA A 84 21.90 5.44 -8.01
N VAL A 85 22.02 4.40 -8.84
CA VAL A 85 20.90 3.63 -9.36
C VAL A 85 20.16 2.87 -8.23
N GLY A 86 20.88 2.30 -7.27
CA GLY A 86 20.27 1.67 -6.09
C GLY A 86 19.45 2.68 -5.25
N LEU A 87 19.98 3.88 -5.02
CA LEU A 87 19.27 4.96 -4.34
C LEU A 87 18.01 5.41 -5.10
N LEU A 88 18.06 5.47 -6.43
CA LEU A 88 16.90 5.77 -7.28
C LEU A 88 15.84 4.67 -7.18
N ALA A 89 16.25 3.40 -7.14
CA ALA A 89 15.31 2.30 -6.94
C ALA A 89 14.58 2.41 -5.60
N ALA A 90 15.31 2.72 -4.52
CA ALA A 90 14.70 2.98 -3.20
C ALA A 90 13.74 4.18 -3.23
N ALA A 91 14.08 5.25 -3.96
CA ALA A 91 13.22 6.41 -4.15
C ALA A 91 11.90 6.05 -4.86
N VAL A 92 11.98 5.22 -5.90
CA VAL A 92 10.79 4.73 -6.62
C VAL A 92 9.87 3.93 -5.69
N VAL A 93 10.42 3.04 -4.84
CA VAL A 93 9.64 2.29 -3.85
C VAL A 93 8.96 3.24 -2.86
N ALA A 94 9.70 4.21 -2.31
CA ALA A 94 9.14 5.18 -1.37
C ALA A 94 8.01 6.01 -2.01
N LEU A 95 8.18 6.45 -3.26
CA LEU A 95 7.16 7.19 -4.00
C LEU A 95 5.92 6.31 -4.27
N GLN A 96 6.12 5.04 -4.63
CA GLN A 96 5.04 4.11 -4.86
C GLN A 96 4.22 3.87 -3.58
N ILE A 97 4.87 3.76 -2.42
CA ILE A 97 4.18 3.65 -1.12
C ILE A 97 3.37 4.91 -0.84
N ALA A 98 3.96 6.11 -1.06
CA ALA A 98 3.26 7.38 -0.89
C ALA A 98 2.01 7.47 -1.77
N GLN A 99 2.12 7.13 -3.06
CA GLN A 99 1.00 7.12 -4.00
C GLN A 99 -0.09 6.14 -3.56
N THR A 100 0.29 4.94 -3.15
CA THR A 100 -0.64 3.93 -2.70
C THR A 100 -1.45 4.36 -1.49
N ILE A 101 -0.77 4.89 -0.44
CA ILE A 101 -1.45 5.40 0.75
C ILE A 101 -2.42 6.53 0.36
N THR A 102 -2.00 7.40 -0.55
CA THR A 102 -2.83 8.51 -1.01
C THR A 102 -4.07 8.02 -1.77
N GLU A 103 -3.92 7.10 -2.70
CA GLU A 103 -5.03 6.57 -3.51
C GLU A 103 -6.01 5.75 -2.66
N GLU A 104 -5.52 4.89 -1.76
CA GLU A 104 -6.35 3.96 -1.01
C GLU A 104 -7.02 4.57 0.23
N GLU A 105 -6.33 5.47 0.94
CA GLU A 105 -6.75 5.95 2.25
C GLU A 105 -7.17 7.43 2.27
N VAL A 106 -6.60 8.26 1.40
CA VAL A 106 -6.84 9.70 1.38
C VAL A 106 -7.86 10.08 0.31
N ILE A 107 -7.74 9.51 -0.89
CA ILE A 107 -8.65 9.77 -2.03
C ILE A 107 -9.65 8.62 -2.14
N ARG A 108 -10.32 8.28 -1.08
CA ARG A 108 -11.29 7.18 -1.03
C ARG A 108 -12.53 7.49 -1.88
N ASP A 109 -12.40 7.44 -3.19
CA ASP A 109 -13.55 7.38 -4.10
C ASP A 109 -14.13 5.96 -4.09
N ALA A 110 -15.29 5.83 -3.47
CA ALA A 110 -15.91 4.59 -3.00
C ALA A 110 -16.49 3.69 -4.11
N HIS A 111 -15.89 3.63 -5.30
CA HIS A 111 -16.63 3.09 -6.46
C HIS A 111 -16.02 1.84 -7.09
N ILE A 112 -14.95 1.26 -6.54
CA ILE A 112 -14.36 0.02 -7.05
C ILE A 112 -14.54 -1.10 -6.03
N SER A 113 -14.96 -2.30 -6.48
CA SER A 113 -15.12 -3.46 -5.62
C SER A 113 -13.82 -3.82 -4.88
N ALA A 114 -13.94 -4.20 -3.60
CA ALA A 114 -12.79 -4.50 -2.74
C ALA A 114 -11.82 -5.55 -3.33
N PRO A 115 -12.27 -6.66 -3.95
CA PRO A 115 -11.37 -7.66 -4.55
C PRO A 115 -10.53 -7.11 -5.71
N THR A 116 -11.14 -6.33 -6.61
CA THR A 116 -10.46 -5.73 -7.77
C THR A 116 -9.42 -4.70 -7.32
N ARG A 117 -9.72 -3.93 -6.28
CA ARG A 117 -8.82 -2.94 -5.69
C ARG A 117 -7.57 -3.58 -5.11
N VAL A 118 -7.73 -4.58 -4.24
CA VAL A 118 -6.63 -5.33 -3.61
C VAL A 118 -5.72 -5.95 -4.67
N ARG A 119 -6.29 -6.58 -5.70
CA ARG A 119 -5.51 -7.21 -6.77
C ARG A 119 -4.70 -6.19 -7.57
N ARG A 120 -5.30 -5.04 -7.93
CA ARG A 120 -4.63 -3.97 -8.70
C ARG A 120 -3.50 -3.35 -7.89
N PHE A 121 -3.76 -3.07 -6.61
CA PHE A 121 -2.78 -2.56 -5.67
C PHE A 121 -1.61 -3.52 -5.51
N LEU A 122 -1.89 -4.78 -5.16
CA LEU A 122 -0.87 -5.78 -4.87
C LEU A 122 0.02 -6.04 -6.11
N SER A 123 -0.57 -6.02 -7.31
CA SER A 123 0.16 -6.19 -8.57
C SER A 123 1.14 -5.05 -8.82
N ARG A 124 0.72 -3.79 -8.68
CA ARG A 124 1.59 -2.63 -8.87
C ARG A 124 2.71 -2.58 -7.84
N PHE A 125 2.34 -2.75 -6.57
CA PHE A 125 3.29 -2.74 -5.46
C PHE A 125 4.35 -3.84 -5.63
N LEU A 126 3.93 -5.05 -5.94
CA LEU A 126 4.86 -6.17 -6.10
C LEU A 126 5.85 -5.95 -7.23
N VAL A 127 5.41 -5.46 -8.39
CA VAL A 127 6.30 -5.18 -9.52
C VAL A 127 7.40 -4.21 -9.11
N VAL A 128 7.04 -3.13 -8.40
CA VAL A 128 8.02 -2.12 -7.95
C VAL A 128 8.99 -2.71 -6.93
N VAL A 129 8.50 -3.49 -5.97
CA VAL A 129 9.34 -4.16 -4.96
C VAL A 129 10.28 -5.17 -5.60
N VAL A 130 9.79 -5.98 -6.53
CA VAL A 130 10.62 -6.97 -7.27
C VAL A 130 11.73 -6.28 -8.06
N VAL A 131 11.40 -5.21 -8.79
CA VAL A 131 12.40 -4.46 -9.56
C VAL A 131 13.43 -3.82 -8.65
N ALA A 132 13.02 -3.19 -7.55
CA ALA A 132 13.93 -2.58 -6.60
C ALA A 132 14.88 -3.61 -5.97
N LEU A 133 14.35 -4.75 -5.51
CA LEU A 133 15.17 -5.84 -4.96
C LEU A 133 16.08 -6.48 -5.99
N ALA A 134 15.65 -6.59 -7.25
CA ALA A 134 16.49 -7.08 -8.34
C ALA A 134 17.68 -6.14 -8.60
N ILE A 135 17.45 -4.83 -8.61
CA ILE A 135 18.51 -3.82 -8.72
C ILE A 135 19.46 -3.91 -7.52
N GLU A 136 18.93 -3.99 -6.30
CA GLU A 136 19.74 -4.12 -5.09
C GLU A 136 20.58 -5.41 -5.09
N GLY A 137 20.00 -6.53 -5.53
CA GLY A 137 20.72 -7.79 -5.69
C GLY A 137 21.85 -7.69 -6.73
N LEU A 138 21.61 -6.95 -7.82
CA LEU A 138 22.63 -6.67 -8.84
C LEU A 138 23.77 -5.82 -8.26
N VAL A 139 23.43 -4.71 -7.57
CA VAL A 139 24.41 -3.84 -6.89
C VAL A 139 25.23 -4.62 -5.87
N ALA A 140 24.59 -5.42 -5.02
CA ALA A 140 25.25 -6.25 -4.03
C ALA A 140 26.19 -7.28 -4.69
N THR A 141 25.79 -7.88 -5.82
CA THR A 141 26.62 -8.83 -6.58
C THR A 141 27.87 -8.13 -7.14
N PHE A 142 27.71 -6.95 -7.74
CA PHE A 142 28.85 -6.19 -8.25
C PHE A 142 29.79 -5.78 -7.13
N LYS A 143 29.30 -5.28 -5.99
CA LYS A 143 30.13 -4.95 -4.83
C LYS A 143 30.89 -6.18 -4.33
N ALA A 144 30.22 -7.30 -4.13
CA ALA A 144 30.83 -8.55 -3.66
C ALA A 144 31.94 -9.05 -4.61
N LEU A 145 31.73 -9.01 -5.92
CA LEU A 145 32.72 -9.41 -6.92
C LEU A 145 33.98 -8.50 -6.92
N HIS A 146 33.83 -7.26 -6.48
CA HIS A 146 34.89 -6.27 -6.60
C HIS A 146 35.61 -5.93 -5.31
N GLU A 147 34.91 -6.04 -4.18
CA GLU A 147 35.42 -5.67 -2.87
C GLU A 147 35.80 -6.91 -2.04
N ASP A 148 34.88 -7.86 -1.87
CA ASP A 148 35.09 -9.08 -1.09
C ASP A 148 34.15 -10.19 -1.54
N LEU A 149 34.74 -11.23 -2.11
CA LEU A 149 34.01 -12.45 -2.56
C LEU A 149 33.27 -13.16 -1.41
N GLY A 150 33.64 -12.92 -0.16
CA GLY A 150 32.94 -13.45 1.01
C GLY A 150 31.49 -12.98 1.14
N HIS A 151 31.14 -11.85 0.51
CA HIS A 151 29.77 -11.32 0.48
C HIS A 151 28.89 -11.85 -0.67
N LEU A 152 29.43 -12.70 -1.57
CA LEU A 152 28.64 -13.31 -2.65
C LEU A 152 27.43 -14.11 -2.17
N PRO A 153 27.51 -14.91 -1.06
CA PRO A 153 26.35 -15.63 -0.57
C PRO A 153 25.19 -14.70 -0.12
N GLN A 154 25.53 -13.53 0.45
CA GLN A 154 24.52 -12.53 0.86
C GLN A 154 23.86 -11.91 -0.38
N ALA A 155 24.65 -11.54 -1.40
CA ALA A 155 24.11 -11.06 -2.66
C ALA A 155 23.22 -12.11 -3.35
N ALA A 156 23.64 -13.37 -3.38
CA ALA A 156 22.85 -14.47 -3.91
C ALA A 156 21.53 -14.67 -3.13
N SER A 157 21.53 -14.47 -1.82
CA SER A 157 20.32 -14.58 -1.00
C SER A 157 19.26 -13.54 -1.37
N ILE A 158 19.65 -12.31 -1.75
CA ILE A 158 18.74 -11.28 -2.25
C ILE A 158 18.09 -11.73 -3.56
N VAL A 159 18.88 -12.25 -4.50
CA VAL A 159 18.37 -12.75 -5.79
C VAL A 159 17.43 -13.95 -5.59
N LEU A 160 17.75 -14.84 -4.68
CA LEU A 160 16.86 -15.95 -4.31
C LEU A 160 15.55 -15.47 -3.69
N ALA A 161 15.62 -14.44 -2.82
CA ALA A 161 14.42 -13.82 -2.23
C ALA A 161 13.50 -13.21 -3.30
N VAL A 162 14.06 -12.56 -4.33
CA VAL A 162 13.30 -12.07 -5.49
C VAL A 162 12.62 -13.23 -6.22
N GLY A 163 13.33 -14.32 -6.47
CA GLY A 163 12.77 -15.52 -7.08
C GLY A 163 11.64 -16.13 -6.24
N ALA A 164 11.81 -16.22 -4.93
CA ALA A 164 10.77 -16.70 -4.01
C ALA A 164 9.54 -15.80 -3.99
N LEU A 165 9.74 -14.48 -4.03
CA LEU A 165 8.66 -13.51 -4.08
C LEU A 165 7.85 -13.64 -5.39
N LEU A 166 8.51 -13.79 -6.53
CA LEU A 166 7.87 -14.04 -7.83
C LEU A 166 7.10 -15.37 -7.86
N ALA A 167 7.69 -16.44 -7.30
CA ALA A 167 7.02 -17.73 -7.19
C ALA A 167 5.77 -17.65 -6.30
N GLY A 168 5.88 -17.01 -5.13
CA GLY A 168 4.75 -16.74 -4.23
C GLY A 168 3.65 -15.95 -4.92
N TRP A 169 4.00 -14.94 -5.70
CA TRP A 169 3.06 -14.17 -6.49
C TRP A 169 2.35 -15.03 -7.56
N GLY A 170 3.09 -15.87 -8.27
CA GLY A 170 2.50 -16.81 -9.23
C GLY A 170 1.50 -17.76 -8.60
N ILE A 171 1.82 -18.29 -7.42
CA ILE A 171 0.93 -19.14 -6.61
C ILE A 171 -0.32 -18.33 -6.19
N PHE A 172 -0.14 -17.11 -5.68
CA PHE A 172 -1.25 -16.24 -5.28
C PHE A 172 -2.22 -15.98 -6.43
N ILE A 173 -1.72 -15.63 -7.62
CA ILE A 173 -2.57 -15.42 -8.82
C ILE A 173 -3.33 -16.70 -9.16
N ARG A 174 -2.67 -17.85 -9.11
CA ARG A 174 -3.30 -19.13 -9.40
C ARG A 174 -4.41 -19.46 -8.41
N MET A 175 -4.15 -19.31 -7.12
CA MET A 175 -5.14 -19.54 -6.05
C MET A 175 -6.33 -18.59 -6.18
N ASN A 176 -6.09 -17.32 -6.49
CA ASN A 176 -7.15 -16.34 -6.67
C ASN A 176 -8.06 -16.68 -7.86
N ARG A 177 -7.51 -17.24 -8.92
CA ARG A 177 -8.27 -17.75 -10.06
C ARG A 177 -9.21 -18.89 -9.67
N TYR A 178 -8.73 -19.83 -8.85
CA TYR A 178 -9.59 -20.91 -8.31
C TYR A 178 -10.70 -20.37 -7.41
N ALA A 179 -10.44 -19.35 -6.61
CA ALA A 179 -11.47 -18.71 -5.79
C ALA A 179 -12.54 -18.02 -6.65
N GLU A 180 -12.15 -17.37 -7.76
CA GLU A 180 -13.08 -16.80 -8.75
C GLU A 180 -13.99 -17.86 -9.41
N GLU A 181 -13.44 -19.05 -9.65
CA GLU A 181 -14.18 -20.18 -10.25
C GLU A 181 -15.17 -20.84 -9.25
N LEU A 182 -14.89 -20.75 -7.94
CA LEU A 182 -15.74 -21.30 -6.88
C LEU A 182 -16.93 -20.41 -6.51
N GLU A 183 -16.80 -19.08 -6.69
CA GLU A 183 -17.85 -18.10 -6.40
C GLU A 183 -18.14 -17.18 -7.59
N PRO A 184 -18.65 -17.72 -8.72
CA PRO A 184 -18.85 -16.96 -9.95
C PRO A 184 -19.88 -15.84 -9.78
N GLU A 185 -20.92 -16.02 -8.95
CA GLU A 185 -21.98 -15.02 -8.72
C GLU A 185 -21.46 -13.77 -7.99
N ALA A 186 -20.63 -13.93 -6.96
CA ALA A 186 -20.02 -12.82 -6.23
C ALA A 186 -19.07 -12.01 -7.13
N MET A 187 -18.32 -12.70 -8.00
CA MET A 187 -17.40 -12.08 -8.93
C MET A 187 -18.14 -11.35 -10.08
N GLU A 188 -19.24 -11.91 -10.58
CA GLU A 188 -20.07 -11.22 -11.58
C GLU A 188 -20.75 -9.98 -11.01
N ALA A 189 -21.20 -10.00 -9.75
CA ALA A 189 -21.74 -8.84 -9.07
C ALA A 189 -20.67 -7.74 -8.96
N ALA A 190 -19.46 -8.07 -8.54
CA ALA A 190 -18.32 -7.14 -8.48
C ALA A 190 -17.97 -6.54 -9.85
N LYS A 191 -17.95 -7.36 -10.92
CA LYS A 191 -17.71 -6.90 -12.29
C LYS A 191 -18.83 -6.04 -12.87
N ARG A 192 -20.08 -6.23 -12.41
CA ARG A 192 -21.22 -5.38 -12.80
C ARG A 192 -21.16 -4.01 -12.13
N GLU A 193 -20.70 -3.94 -10.88
CA GLU A 193 -20.45 -2.68 -10.19
C GLU A 193 -19.35 -1.89 -10.90
N ASP A 194 -18.22 -2.51 -11.20
CA ASP A 194 -17.09 -1.87 -11.89
C ASP A 194 -17.48 -1.32 -13.28
N ARG A 195 -18.44 -1.97 -14.00
CA ARG A 195 -18.94 -1.51 -15.31
C ARG A 195 -19.92 -0.33 -15.26
N LYS A 196 -20.56 -0.08 -14.13
CA LYS A 196 -21.45 1.10 -13.98
C LYS A 196 -20.66 2.39 -13.79
N LEU A 197 -19.35 2.30 -13.68
CA LEU A 197 -18.44 3.38 -13.30
C LEU A 197 -17.51 3.82 -14.45
N THR A 198 -17.58 3.14 -15.58
CA THR A 198 -16.94 3.49 -16.85
C THR A 198 -17.96 4.07 -17.82
#